data_4ac2892f12aeb80e4395158681a9ee5b
#
_entry.id   4ac2892f12aeb80e4395158681a9ee5b
#
_cell.length_a   1.000
_cell.length_b   1.000
_cell.length_c   1.000
_cell.angle_alpha   90.00
_cell.angle_beta   90.00
_cell.angle_gamma   90.00
#
_symmetry.space_group_name_H-M   'P 1'
#
loop_
_entity.id
_entity.type
_entity.pdbx_description
1 polymer ?
#
loop_
_entity_poly.entity_id
_entity_poly.type
_entity_poly.pdbx_seq_one_letter_code
_entity_poly.pdbx_strand_id
1 'polypeptide(L)'
;MVKIGNIEINSKVVLAPMAGISNSAFRRICKSMGADLVYAEMVSDKAIYYNNKKTIDMLYMTDEERPIAQQIFGSDITSFVVAAKYIEETMHPDIIDINMGCPVPKVALKAQAGSALLKNPEKIKEIVKAVVNSVSCPVTVKIRSGWDEKSINAVEIAKIVEEAGASAIAIHARTRSQGYSGKADYNIIKQVKQAVSIPVIGNGDVKTCFDAKRMLDETNCDFVMIGRGLLGNPWLIKEINEYLENGVVIDKPTDIEKIDMCLKHLSLLEEFECEKQAVLEIRSHVGWYLKGIKNANLVKQNIFKTKNINEIKRMLNELKDSLK
;
A
#
# COMPACT_ATOMS: atom_id res chain seq x y z
N MET A 1 -13.31 -16.18 -6.30
CA MET A 1 -12.04 -16.41 -5.60
C MET A 1 -10.92 -16.29 -6.61
N VAL A 2 -9.93 -15.46 -6.39
CA VAL A 2 -8.77 -15.27 -7.27
C VAL A 2 -7.52 -15.64 -6.49
N LYS A 3 -6.55 -16.30 -7.16
CA LYS A 3 -5.28 -16.68 -6.52
C LYS A 3 -4.14 -15.84 -7.05
N ILE A 4 -3.22 -15.46 -6.15
CA ILE A 4 -1.91 -14.91 -6.50
C ILE A 4 -0.87 -15.97 -6.13
N GLY A 5 -0.36 -16.69 -7.14
CA GLY A 5 0.40 -17.91 -6.90
C GLY A 5 -0.46 -18.94 -6.17
N ASN A 6 -0.02 -19.37 -4.99
CA ASN A 6 -0.74 -20.29 -4.11
C ASN A 6 -1.62 -19.58 -3.06
N ILE A 7 -1.62 -18.26 -2.99
CA ILE A 7 -2.36 -17.48 -1.99
C ILE A 7 -3.77 -17.18 -2.50
N GLU A 8 -4.78 -17.59 -1.75
CA GLU A 8 -6.19 -17.31 -2.04
C GLU A 8 -6.59 -15.94 -1.50
N ILE A 9 -7.22 -15.12 -2.34
CA ILE A 9 -7.70 -13.80 -2.00
C ILE A 9 -9.21 -13.75 -2.27
N ASN A 10 -10.00 -13.46 -1.25
CA ASN A 10 -11.46 -13.48 -1.32
C ASN A 10 -12.05 -12.09 -1.56
N SER A 11 -11.55 -11.06 -0.84
CA SER A 11 -11.98 -9.67 -1.05
C SER A 11 -11.38 -9.08 -2.32
N LYS A 12 -12.13 -8.19 -2.95
CA LYS A 12 -11.64 -7.41 -4.10
C LYS A 12 -10.75 -6.24 -3.71
N VAL A 13 -10.64 -5.94 -2.41
CA VAL A 13 -9.93 -4.75 -1.90
C VAL A 13 -8.57 -5.11 -1.33
N VAL A 14 -7.55 -4.38 -1.80
CA VAL A 14 -6.15 -4.54 -1.42
C VAL A 14 -5.60 -3.21 -0.90
N LEU A 15 -4.87 -3.23 0.23
CA LEU A 15 -4.17 -2.03 0.74
C LEU A 15 -2.88 -1.78 -0.07
N ALA A 16 -2.71 -0.56 -0.58
CA ALA A 16 -1.48 -0.16 -1.27
C ALA A 16 -0.28 0.04 -0.31
N PRO A 17 0.96 -0.25 -0.76
CA PRO A 17 2.16 0.14 -0.03
C PRO A 17 2.31 1.66 -0.04
N MET A 18 2.40 2.27 1.15
CA MET A 18 2.53 3.73 1.32
C MET A 18 3.62 4.03 2.36
N ALA A 19 4.75 4.58 1.91
CA ALA A 19 5.88 4.91 2.77
C ALA A 19 5.49 5.90 3.88
N GLY A 20 5.82 5.58 5.13
CA GLY A 20 5.46 6.34 6.32
C GLY A 20 3.98 6.25 6.73
N ILE A 21 3.24 5.27 6.18
CA ILE A 21 1.79 5.14 6.40
C ILE A 21 1.38 3.68 6.65
N SER A 22 1.76 2.74 5.75
CA SER A 22 1.32 1.36 5.83
C SER A 22 2.21 0.51 6.76
N ASN A 23 2.45 1.03 7.99
CA ASN A 23 3.06 0.30 9.08
C ASN A 23 2.10 -0.80 9.62
N SER A 24 2.56 -1.62 10.55
CA SER A 24 1.78 -2.73 11.11
C SER A 24 0.43 -2.28 11.68
N ALA A 25 0.39 -1.17 12.44
CA ALA A 25 -0.85 -0.67 13.02
C ALA A 25 -1.91 -0.35 11.95
N PHE A 26 -1.51 0.34 10.87
CA PHE A 26 -2.44 0.69 9.79
C PHE A 26 -2.87 -0.55 8.97
N ARG A 27 -1.96 -1.48 8.72
CA ARG A 27 -2.28 -2.74 8.03
C ARG A 27 -3.30 -3.58 8.81
N ARG A 28 -3.10 -3.73 10.14
CA ARG A 28 -4.04 -4.43 11.04
C ARG A 28 -5.42 -3.77 11.06
N ILE A 29 -5.48 -2.42 11.07
CA ILE A 29 -6.75 -1.70 10.93
C ILE A 29 -7.41 -2.04 9.58
N CYS A 30 -6.68 -1.99 8.47
CA CYS A 30 -7.22 -2.33 7.16
C CYS A 30 -7.71 -3.78 7.09
N LYS A 31 -6.98 -4.72 7.69
CA LYS A 31 -7.42 -6.12 7.83
C LYS A 31 -8.73 -6.23 8.61
N SER A 32 -8.84 -5.52 9.75
CA SER A 32 -10.07 -5.52 10.55
C SER A 32 -11.28 -4.91 9.84
N MET A 33 -11.05 -4.15 8.74
CA MET A 33 -12.10 -3.60 7.88
C MET A 33 -12.40 -4.47 6.66
N GLY A 34 -11.72 -5.63 6.50
CA GLY A 34 -11.98 -6.59 5.44
C GLY A 34 -11.06 -6.48 4.22
N ALA A 35 -9.90 -5.82 4.33
CA ALA A 35 -8.85 -5.96 3.31
C ALA A 35 -8.28 -7.37 3.38
N ASP A 36 -8.36 -8.13 2.29
CA ASP A 36 -7.87 -9.51 2.33
C ASP A 36 -6.35 -9.60 2.12
N LEU A 37 -5.78 -8.72 1.30
CA LEU A 37 -4.34 -8.59 1.12
C LEU A 37 -3.88 -7.18 1.51
N VAL A 38 -2.82 -7.10 2.31
CA VAL A 38 -2.19 -5.83 2.67
C VAL A 38 -0.73 -5.81 2.19
N TYR A 39 -0.26 -4.62 1.81
CA TYR A 39 1.12 -4.39 1.42
C TYR A 39 1.85 -3.60 2.50
N ALA A 40 3.00 -4.10 2.92
CA ALA A 40 3.92 -3.38 3.80
C ALA A 40 4.61 -2.22 3.05
N GLU A 41 5.24 -1.34 3.80
CA GLU A 41 6.03 -0.26 3.25
C GLU A 41 7.19 -0.78 2.40
N MET A 42 7.60 0.00 1.40
CA MET A 42 8.74 -0.37 0.59
C MET A 42 10.06 -0.19 1.35
N VAL A 43 10.90 -1.21 1.33
CA VAL A 43 12.25 -1.21 1.91
C VAL A 43 13.32 -1.23 0.82
N SER A 44 14.49 -0.63 1.09
CA SER A 44 15.59 -0.63 0.13
C SER A 44 16.34 -1.96 0.15
N ASP A 45 16.52 -2.55 -1.04
CA ASP A 45 17.36 -3.72 -1.27
C ASP A 45 18.78 -3.55 -0.70
N LYS A 46 19.44 -2.44 -1.05
CA LYS A 46 20.79 -2.13 -0.56
C LYS A 46 20.84 -1.91 0.94
N ALA A 47 19.80 -1.30 1.53
CA ALA A 47 19.78 -1.10 2.97
C ALA A 47 19.73 -2.44 3.72
N ILE A 48 18.98 -3.41 3.20
CA ILE A 48 18.96 -4.78 3.75
C ILE A 48 20.31 -5.47 3.49
N TYR A 49 20.82 -5.38 2.26
CA TYR A 49 22.13 -5.95 1.89
C TYR A 49 23.25 -5.51 2.83
N TYR A 50 23.23 -4.24 3.27
CA TYR A 50 24.21 -3.69 4.23
C TYR A 50 23.76 -3.75 5.70
N ASN A 51 22.77 -4.58 6.04
CA ASN A 51 22.27 -4.78 7.41
C ASN A 51 21.89 -3.48 8.13
N ASN A 52 21.23 -2.55 7.43
CA ASN A 52 20.77 -1.31 8.03
C ASN A 52 19.64 -1.59 9.02
N LYS A 53 19.95 -1.46 10.33
CA LYS A 53 19.02 -1.77 11.42
C LYS A 53 17.65 -1.08 11.25
N LYS A 54 17.63 0.21 10.92
CA LYS A 54 16.38 0.95 10.76
C LYS A 54 15.49 0.36 9.65
N THR A 55 16.09 -0.13 8.55
CA THR A 55 15.35 -0.77 7.47
C THR A 55 14.86 -2.16 7.87
N ILE A 56 15.65 -2.88 8.64
CA ILE A 56 15.28 -4.18 9.20
C ILE A 56 14.11 -4.03 10.17
N ASP A 57 14.14 -3.03 11.05
CA ASP A 57 13.03 -2.73 11.97
C ASP A 57 11.71 -2.44 11.24
N MET A 58 11.77 -1.86 10.02
CA MET A 58 10.58 -1.62 9.17
C MET A 58 9.93 -2.89 8.61
N LEU A 59 10.58 -4.04 8.70
CA LEU A 59 10.04 -5.33 8.24
C LEU A 59 9.03 -5.93 9.22
N TYR A 60 8.84 -5.33 10.40
CA TYR A 60 7.92 -5.83 11.42
C TYR A 60 6.52 -6.09 10.86
N MET A 61 6.01 -7.29 11.11
CA MET A 61 4.68 -7.75 10.74
C MET A 61 4.17 -8.78 11.74
N THR A 62 2.85 -8.95 11.80
CA THR A 62 2.18 -9.91 12.69
C THR A 62 1.31 -10.88 11.89
N ASP A 63 0.91 -11.99 12.52
CA ASP A 63 0.02 -12.97 11.88
C ASP A 63 -1.38 -12.41 11.57
N GLU A 64 -1.82 -11.37 12.30
CA GLU A 64 -3.10 -10.68 12.03
C GLU A 64 -3.14 -9.97 10.67
N GLU A 65 -1.99 -9.73 10.06
CA GLU A 65 -1.85 -9.02 8.79
C GLU A 65 -1.87 -9.96 7.57
N ARG A 66 -1.82 -11.29 7.80
CA ARG A 66 -1.76 -12.28 6.71
C ARG A 66 -3.10 -12.44 5.98
N PRO A 67 -3.04 -12.64 4.64
CA PRO A 67 -1.85 -12.61 3.80
C PRO A 67 -1.29 -11.18 3.64
N ILE A 68 0.04 -11.09 3.66
CA ILE A 68 0.79 -9.84 3.56
C ILE A 68 1.88 -9.90 2.48
N ALA A 69 2.01 -8.80 1.71
CA ALA A 69 3.09 -8.62 0.75
C ALA A 69 4.14 -7.64 1.28
N GLN A 70 5.41 -8.06 1.36
CA GLN A 70 6.52 -7.15 1.66
C GLN A 70 7.07 -6.55 0.37
N GLN A 71 7.08 -5.21 0.28
CA GLN A 71 7.57 -4.53 -0.91
C GLN A 71 9.05 -4.15 -0.79
N ILE A 72 9.83 -4.42 -1.86
CA ILE A 72 11.25 -4.08 -2.00
C ILE A 72 11.43 -3.10 -3.16
N PHE A 73 12.30 -2.10 -3.00
CA PHE A 73 12.75 -1.25 -4.10
C PHE A 73 14.27 -1.23 -4.22
N GLY A 74 14.74 -1.13 -5.44
CA GLY A 74 16.16 -1.06 -5.78
C GLY A 74 16.41 -1.00 -7.26
N SER A 75 17.65 -1.24 -7.67
CA SER A 75 18.06 -1.27 -9.09
C SER A 75 19.20 -2.25 -9.37
N ASP A 76 19.67 -2.97 -8.38
CA ASP A 76 20.77 -3.94 -8.52
C ASP A 76 20.26 -5.35 -8.26
N ILE A 77 20.55 -6.29 -9.17
CA ILE A 77 20.02 -7.67 -9.13
C ILE A 77 20.50 -8.40 -7.88
N THR A 78 21.78 -8.28 -7.55
CA THR A 78 22.40 -8.99 -6.43
C THR A 78 21.78 -8.55 -5.11
N SER A 79 21.63 -7.23 -4.90
CA SER A 79 21.01 -6.72 -3.68
C SER A 79 19.53 -7.06 -3.58
N PHE A 80 18.78 -7.11 -4.68
CA PHE A 80 17.40 -7.59 -4.70
C PHE A 80 17.29 -9.04 -4.24
N VAL A 81 18.12 -9.94 -4.80
CA VAL A 81 18.12 -11.36 -4.44
C VAL A 81 18.45 -11.57 -2.96
N VAL A 82 19.49 -10.88 -2.47
CA VAL A 82 19.87 -10.98 -1.05
C VAL A 82 18.76 -10.45 -0.15
N ALA A 83 18.16 -9.30 -0.49
CA ALA A 83 17.07 -8.73 0.29
C ALA A 83 15.82 -9.63 0.28
N ALA A 84 15.44 -10.19 -0.88
CA ALA A 84 14.30 -11.09 -0.99
C ALA A 84 14.46 -12.35 -0.13
N LYS A 85 15.61 -13.00 -0.22
CA LYS A 85 15.93 -14.18 0.61
C LYS A 85 15.93 -13.85 2.10
N TYR A 86 16.59 -12.76 2.50
CA TYR A 86 16.62 -12.33 3.90
C TYR A 86 15.20 -12.11 4.45
N ILE A 87 14.34 -11.44 3.68
CA ILE A 87 12.96 -11.17 4.08
C ILE A 87 12.15 -12.47 4.17
N GLU A 88 12.27 -13.35 3.19
CA GLU A 88 11.57 -14.64 3.22
C GLU A 88 12.01 -15.48 4.43
N GLU A 89 13.31 -15.58 4.70
CA GLU A 89 13.88 -16.38 5.79
C GLU A 89 13.60 -15.84 7.19
N THR A 90 13.44 -14.51 7.32
CA THR A 90 13.30 -13.87 8.65
C THR A 90 11.88 -13.49 9.00
N MET A 91 11.08 -13.07 8.01
CA MET A 91 9.73 -12.52 8.22
C MET A 91 8.63 -13.40 7.64
N HIS A 92 8.98 -14.31 6.73
CA HIS A 92 8.05 -15.25 6.08
C HIS A 92 6.79 -14.55 5.52
N PRO A 93 6.92 -13.46 4.72
CA PRO A 93 5.76 -12.83 4.11
C PRO A 93 5.07 -13.82 3.15
N ASP A 94 3.77 -13.63 2.92
CA ASP A 94 3.04 -14.47 1.97
C ASP A 94 3.40 -14.15 0.51
N ILE A 95 3.84 -12.90 0.26
CA ILE A 95 4.21 -12.40 -1.07
C ILE A 95 5.42 -11.47 -0.93
N ILE A 96 6.35 -11.53 -1.88
CA ILE A 96 7.35 -10.47 -2.09
C ILE A 96 6.90 -9.62 -3.27
N ASP A 97 6.84 -8.30 -3.09
CA ASP A 97 6.44 -7.35 -4.12
C ASP A 97 7.61 -6.46 -4.55
N ILE A 98 7.78 -6.25 -5.85
CA ILE A 98 8.85 -5.42 -6.41
C ILE A 98 8.27 -4.06 -6.80
N ASN A 99 8.80 -2.98 -6.20
CA ASN A 99 8.41 -1.62 -6.53
C ASN A 99 9.07 -1.14 -7.83
N MET A 100 8.28 -0.92 -8.85
CA MET A 100 8.67 -0.28 -10.10
C MET A 100 7.80 0.95 -10.42
N GLY A 101 7.19 1.57 -9.39
CA GLY A 101 6.24 2.67 -9.55
C GLY A 101 6.53 3.92 -8.72
N CYS A 102 7.45 3.90 -7.75
CA CYS A 102 7.73 5.04 -6.89
C CYS A 102 8.25 6.25 -7.69
N PRO A 103 7.55 7.41 -7.67
CA PRO A 103 7.95 8.57 -8.47
C PRO A 103 8.92 9.52 -7.74
N VAL A 104 9.17 9.27 -6.43
CA VAL A 104 9.92 10.18 -5.56
C VAL A 104 11.35 10.38 -6.10
N PRO A 105 11.86 11.63 -6.22
CA PRO A 105 13.16 11.90 -6.77
C PRO A 105 14.32 11.15 -6.12
N LYS A 106 14.28 10.94 -4.81
CA LYS A 106 15.30 10.15 -4.07
C LYS A 106 15.37 8.70 -4.58
N VAL A 107 14.23 8.09 -4.93
CA VAL A 107 14.13 6.72 -5.45
C VAL A 107 14.38 6.72 -6.96
N ALA A 108 13.57 7.48 -7.71
CA ALA A 108 13.57 7.40 -9.18
C ALA A 108 14.80 8.07 -9.84
N LEU A 109 15.28 9.21 -9.31
CA LEU A 109 16.38 9.93 -9.94
C LEU A 109 17.74 9.60 -9.32
N LYS A 110 17.83 9.53 -7.97
CA LYS A 110 19.12 9.28 -7.31
C LYS A 110 19.46 7.79 -7.27
N ALA A 111 18.51 6.94 -6.85
CA ALA A 111 18.76 5.50 -6.76
C ALA A 111 18.54 4.74 -8.09
N GLN A 112 18.03 5.39 -9.13
CA GLN A 112 17.67 4.78 -10.41
C GLN A 112 16.75 3.54 -10.23
N ALA A 113 15.84 3.62 -9.25
CA ALA A 113 14.94 2.56 -8.80
C ALA A 113 13.47 2.96 -8.97
N GLY A 114 12.55 2.10 -8.56
CA GLY A 114 11.12 2.39 -8.68
C GLY A 114 10.72 2.67 -10.12
N SER A 115 10.05 3.79 -10.37
CA SER A 115 9.58 4.13 -11.72
C SER A 115 10.70 4.38 -12.76
N ALA A 116 11.96 4.57 -12.34
CA ALA A 116 13.08 4.69 -13.29
C ALA A 116 13.33 3.38 -14.04
N LEU A 117 13.01 2.24 -13.46
CA LEU A 117 13.13 0.93 -14.09
C LEU A 117 12.27 0.82 -15.36
N LEU A 118 11.13 1.51 -15.43
CA LEU A 118 10.25 1.51 -16.62
C LEU A 118 10.95 1.96 -17.91
N LYS A 119 12.10 2.63 -17.82
CA LYS A 119 12.91 3.02 -18.99
C LYS A 119 13.78 1.88 -19.53
N ASN A 120 13.90 0.77 -18.81
CA ASN A 120 14.77 -0.34 -19.18
C ASN A 120 14.04 -1.69 -18.97
N PRO A 121 13.21 -2.10 -19.96
CA PRO A 121 12.45 -3.34 -19.90
C PRO A 121 13.30 -4.58 -19.68
N GLU A 122 14.49 -4.67 -20.31
CA GLU A 122 15.39 -5.82 -20.12
C GLU A 122 15.85 -5.96 -18.68
N LYS A 123 16.21 -4.86 -18.04
CA LYS A 123 16.58 -4.86 -16.62
C LYS A 123 15.42 -5.28 -15.71
N ILE A 124 14.19 -4.91 -16.06
CA ILE A 124 12.99 -5.39 -15.35
C ILE A 124 12.90 -6.91 -15.44
N LYS A 125 13.05 -7.48 -16.64
CA LYS A 125 13.05 -8.92 -16.87
C LYS A 125 14.10 -9.64 -16.02
N GLU A 126 15.33 -9.14 -16.03
CA GLU A 126 16.44 -9.70 -15.25
C GLU A 126 16.17 -9.67 -13.74
N ILE A 127 15.73 -8.53 -13.20
CA ILE A 127 15.43 -8.38 -11.77
C ILE A 127 14.29 -9.32 -11.36
N VAL A 128 13.16 -9.31 -12.07
CA VAL A 128 11.99 -10.13 -11.72
C VAL A 128 12.34 -11.60 -11.78
N LYS A 129 12.99 -12.06 -12.85
CA LYS A 129 13.42 -13.44 -13.00
C LYS A 129 14.39 -13.89 -11.90
N ALA A 130 15.34 -13.02 -11.53
CA ALA A 130 16.30 -13.33 -10.47
C ALA A 130 15.62 -13.46 -9.10
N VAL A 131 14.69 -12.56 -8.78
CA VAL A 131 13.93 -12.62 -7.52
C VAL A 131 13.02 -13.85 -7.49
N VAL A 132 12.23 -14.10 -8.55
CA VAL A 132 11.35 -15.28 -8.67
C VAL A 132 12.13 -16.57 -8.45
N ASN A 133 13.31 -16.70 -9.04
CA ASN A 133 14.14 -17.89 -8.88
C ASN A 133 14.85 -18.02 -7.52
N SER A 134 14.78 -16.97 -6.69
CA SER A 134 15.52 -16.93 -5.42
C SER A 134 14.69 -17.19 -4.18
N VAL A 135 13.36 -17.11 -4.28
CA VAL A 135 12.41 -17.29 -3.18
C VAL A 135 11.36 -18.33 -3.52
N SER A 136 10.68 -18.88 -2.51
CA SER A 136 9.61 -19.87 -2.66
C SER A 136 8.22 -19.25 -2.68
N CYS A 137 8.05 -18.10 -2.04
CA CYS A 137 6.78 -17.37 -2.02
C CYS A 137 6.50 -16.69 -3.37
N PRO A 138 5.22 -16.45 -3.72
CA PRO A 138 4.85 -15.68 -4.91
C PRO A 138 5.52 -14.32 -4.97
N VAL A 139 5.95 -13.92 -6.18
CA VAL A 139 6.51 -12.60 -6.46
C VAL A 139 5.52 -11.78 -7.27
N THR A 140 5.24 -10.55 -6.83
CA THR A 140 4.39 -9.59 -7.55
C THR A 140 5.19 -8.34 -7.92
N VAL A 141 4.66 -7.56 -8.85
CA VAL A 141 5.31 -6.32 -9.29
C VAL A 141 4.31 -5.18 -9.30
N LYS A 142 4.69 -4.01 -8.75
CA LYS A 142 3.86 -2.81 -8.80
C LYS A 142 4.49 -1.73 -9.68
N ILE A 143 3.76 -1.34 -10.74
CA ILE A 143 4.23 -0.38 -11.76
C ILE A 143 3.36 0.89 -11.82
N ARG A 144 3.79 1.84 -12.66
CA ARG A 144 3.01 2.94 -13.22
C ARG A 144 2.78 2.74 -14.71
N SER A 145 1.95 3.62 -15.33
CA SER A 145 1.66 3.57 -16.78
C SER A 145 2.91 3.72 -17.65
N GLY A 146 3.93 4.40 -17.16
CA GLY A 146 5.18 4.71 -17.85
C GLY A 146 5.94 5.82 -17.12
N TRP A 147 7.05 6.26 -17.70
CA TRP A 147 7.85 7.36 -17.16
C TRP A 147 7.16 8.72 -17.33
N ASP A 148 6.69 9.00 -18.54
CA ASP A 148 5.94 10.19 -18.91
C ASP A 148 4.89 9.86 -20.00
N GLU A 149 4.18 10.86 -20.48
CA GLU A 149 3.11 10.70 -21.49
C GLU A 149 3.62 10.20 -22.86
N LYS A 150 4.90 10.41 -23.17
CA LYS A 150 5.52 9.96 -24.41
C LYS A 150 6.09 8.55 -24.33
N SER A 151 6.17 7.99 -23.13
CA SER A 151 6.78 6.69 -22.84
C SER A 151 5.86 5.81 -21.98
N ILE A 152 4.58 5.74 -22.34
CA ILE A 152 3.61 4.82 -21.73
C ILE A 152 3.90 3.42 -22.26
N ASN A 153 4.33 2.51 -21.36
CA ASN A 153 4.73 1.15 -21.72
C ASN A 153 4.22 0.06 -20.76
N ALA A 154 3.19 0.36 -19.97
CA ALA A 154 2.67 -0.57 -18.97
C ALA A 154 2.27 -1.94 -19.54
N VAL A 155 1.73 -1.99 -20.77
CA VAL A 155 1.33 -3.26 -21.42
C VAL A 155 2.56 -4.11 -21.78
N GLU A 156 3.61 -3.51 -22.30
CA GLU A 156 4.87 -4.17 -22.60
C GLU A 156 5.50 -4.72 -21.31
N ILE A 157 5.62 -3.87 -20.29
CA ILE A 157 6.18 -4.25 -19.00
C ILE A 157 5.37 -5.39 -18.34
N ALA A 158 4.03 -5.36 -18.43
CA ALA A 158 3.21 -6.42 -17.87
C ALA A 158 3.48 -7.79 -18.50
N LYS A 159 3.66 -7.86 -19.83
CA LYS A 159 4.05 -9.09 -20.52
C LYS A 159 5.42 -9.58 -20.09
N ILE A 160 6.39 -8.67 -20.00
CA ILE A 160 7.75 -8.99 -19.54
C ILE A 160 7.76 -9.54 -18.12
N VAL A 161 6.97 -8.94 -17.23
CA VAL A 161 6.85 -9.33 -15.83
C VAL A 161 6.21 -10.72 -15.71
N GLU A 162 5.16 -11.01 -16.49
CA GLU A 162 4.53 -12.32 -16.56
C GLU A 162 5.51 -13.39 -17.11
N GLU A 163 6.19 -13.11 -18.21
CA GLU A 163 7.22 -14.01 -18.79
C GLU A 163 8.37 -14.28 -17.82
N ALA A 164 8.71 -13.32 -16.96
CA ALA A 164 9.73 -13.47 -15.93
C ALA A 164 9.27 -14.30 -14.71
N GLY A 165 7.99 -14.68 -14.66
CA GLY A 165 7.42 -15.56 -13.63
C GLY A 165 6.73 -14.86 -12.47
N ALA A 166 6.40 -13.59 -12.57
CA ALA A 166 5.61 -12.92 -11.55
C ALA A 166 4.20 -13.49 -11.45
N SER A 167 3.66 -13.57 -10.24
CA SER A 167 2.35 -14.16 -9.94
C SER A 167 1.19 -13.16 -10.02
N ALA A 168 1.44 -11.86 -10.02
CA ALA A 168 0.46 -10.80 -10.25
C ALA A 168 1.16 -9.48 -10.57
N ILE A 169 0.40 -8.53 -11.12
CA ILE A 169 0.87 -7.17 -11.39
C ILE A 169 -0.12 -6.13 -10.87
N ALA A 170 0.37 -5.12 -10.13
CA ALA A 170 -0.40 -3.97 -9.71
C ALA A 170 -0.04 -2.72 -10.54
N ILE A 171 -1.06 -1.98 -11.02
CA ILE A 171 -0.86 -0.85 -11.91
C ILE A 171 -1.48 0.41 -11.33
N HIS A 172 -0.63 1.38 -10.98
CA HIS A 172 -1.11 2.74 -10.77
C HIS A 172 -1.22 3.44 -12.14
N ALA A 173 -2.45 3.71 -12.55
CA ALA A 173 -2.77 4.21 -13.90
C ALA A 173 -2.45 5.71 -14.09
N ARG A 174 -1.25 6.11 -13.70
CA ARG A 174 -0.61 7.41 -13.94
C ARG A 174 0.85 7.21 -14.30
N THR A 175 1.41 8.11 -15.09
CA THR A 175 2.85 8.11 -15.35
C THR A 175 3.63 8.62 -14.12
N ARG A 176 4.94 8.43 -14.13
CA ARG A 176 5.84 8.98 -13.10
C ARG A 176 5.76 10.52 -13.07
N SER A 177 5.76 11.17 -14.24
CA SER A 177 5.76 12.63 -14.35
C SER A 177 4.44 13.25 -13.86
N GLN A 178 3.31 12.58 -14.02
CA GLN A 178 2.03 13.02 -13.46
C GLN A 178 2.04 13.01 -11.92
N GLY A 179 2.86 12.15 -11.29
CA GLY A 179 2.81 12.00 -9.83
C GLY A 179 1.41 11.63 -9.35
N TYR A 180 0.65 12.62 -8.87
CA TYR A 180 -0.75 12.49 -8.46
C TYR A 180 -1.68 13.48 -9.17
N SER A 181 -1.17 14.22 -10.16
CA SER A 181 -1.95 15.19 -10.93
C SER A 181 -2.86 14.50 -11.95
N GLY A 182 -3.90 15.19 -12.40
CA GLY A 182 -4.86 14.70 -13.37
C GLY A 182 -5.69 13.52 -12.83
N LYS A 183 -6.16 12.65 -13.73
CA LYS A 183 -6.94 11.45 -13.42
C LYS A 183 -6.14 10.19 -13.77
N ALA A 184 -6.40 9.10 -13.05
CA ALA A 184 -5.90 7.78 -13.42
C ALA A 184 -6.60 7.31 -14.71
N ASP A 185 -5.82 6.83 -15.68
CA ASP A 185 -6.35 6.33 -16.96
C ASP A 185 -6.69 4.83 -16.85
N TYR A 186 -7.94 4.52 -16.58
CA TYR A 186 -8.41 3.14 -16.43
C TYR A 186 -8.27 2.31 -17.72
N ASN A 187 -8.20 2.97 -18.90
CA ASN A 187 -7.99 2.26 -20.16
C ASN A 187 -6.64 1.51 -20.17
N ILE A 188 -5.62 2.05 -19.52
CA ILE A 188 -4.32 1.38 -19.39
C ILE A 188 -4.45 0.11 -18.53
N ILE A 189 -5.21 0.14 -17.42
CA ILE A 189 -5.47 -1.06 -16.61
C ILE A 189 -6.18 -2.11 -17.45
N LYS A 190 -7.21 -1.70 -18.21
CA LYS A 190 -7.95 -2.58 -19.13
C LYS A 190 -7.04 -3.23 -20.16
N GLN A 191 -6.19 -2.46 -20.82
CA GLN A 191 -5.25 -2.96 -21.82
C GLN A 191 -4.27 -3.98 -21.22
N VAL A 192 -3.75 -3.71 -20.01
CA VAL A 192 -2.89 -4.66 -19.31
C VAL A 192 -3.66 -5.93 -18.97
N LYS A 193 -4.89 -5.84 -18.43
CA LYS A 193 -5.71 -7.02 -18.12
C LYS A 193 -5.98 -7.89 -19.35
N GLN A 194 -6.13 -7.27 -20.51
CA GLN A 194 -6.31 -7.99 -21.78
C GLN A 194 -5.02 -8.63 -22.31
N ALA A 195 -3.86 -8.19 -21.84
CA ALA A 195 -2.56 -8.56 -22.39
C ALA A 195 -1.85 -9.67 -21.60
N VAL A 196 -2.28 -9.95 -20.35
CA VAL A 196 -1.67 -10.94 -19.45
C VAL A 196 -2.71 -11.88 -18.86
N SER A 197 -2.29 -13.07 -18.46
CA SER A 197 -3.12 -14.09 -17.82
C SER A 197 -3.05 -14.03 -16.28
N ILE A 198 -1.95 -13.49 -15.73
CA ILE A 198 -1.80 -13.30 -14.29
C ILE A 198 -2.80 -12.27 -13.74
N PRO A 199 -3.17 -12.36 -12.46
CA PRO A 199 -4.04 -11.36 -11.82
C PRO A 199 -3.53 -9.94 -11.96
N VAL A 200 -4.45 -9.01 -12.28
CA VAL A 200 -4.17 -7.58 -12.41
C VAL A 200 -4.86 -6.81 -11.30
N ILE A 201 -4.09 -6.02 -10.56
CA ILE A 201 -4.56 -5.19 -9.47
C ILE A 201 -4.61 -3.73 -9.94
N GLY A 202 -5.83 -3.19 -10.13
CA GLY A 202 -6.02 -1.80 -10.55
C GLY A 202 -5.81 -0.83 -9.38
N ASN A 203 -5.11 0.29 -9.65
CA ASN A 203 -4.85 1.31 -8.64
C ASN A 203 -4.98 2.72 -9.21
N GLY A 204 -5.68 3.60 -8.50
CA GLY A 204 -5.81 5.03 -8.80
C GLY A 204 -7.23 5.56 -8.58
N ASP A 205 -7.32 6.70 -7.90
CA ASP A 205 -8.53 7.53 -7.72
C ASP A 205 -9.77 6.84 -7.11
N VAL A 206 -9.60 5.77 -6.34
CA VAL A 206 -10.68 5.13 -5.62
C VAL A 206 -10.86 5.82 -4.27
N LYS A 207 -12.03 6.45 -4.06
CA LYS A 207 -12.42 7.19 -2.86
C LYS A 207 -13.82 6.81 -2.36
N THR A 208 -14.58 6.07 -3.13
CA THR A 208 -15.95 5.60 -2.85
C THR A 208 -16.11 4.16 -3.32
N CYS A 209 -17.15 3.46 -2.83
CA CYS A 209 -17.51 2.14 -3.35
C CYS A 209 -17.87 2.18 -4.85
N PHE A 210 -18.45 3.28 -5.31
CA PHE A 210 -18.77 3.48 -6.73
C PHE A 210 -17.52 3.58 -7.61
N ASP A 211 -16.43 4.22 -7.10
CA ASP A 211 -15.17 4.28 -7.83
C ASP A 211 -14.54 2.89 -7.96
N ALA A 212 -14.61 2.08 -6.90
CA ALA A 212 -14.10 0.70 -6.91
C ALA A 212 -14.88 -0.17 -7.91
N LYS A 213 -16.22 -0.10 -7.86
CA LYS A 213 -17.08 -0.83 -8.82
C LYS A 213 -16.79 -0.38 -10.23
N ARG A 214 -16.72 0.92 -10.48
CA ARG A 214 -16.38 1.47 -11.81
C ARG A 214 -15.06 0.94 -12.34
N MET A 215 -14.00 0.93 -11.50
CA MET A 215 -12.71 0.36 -11.90
C MET A 215 -12.83 -1.11 -12.30
N LEU A 216 -13.52 -1.93 -11.52
CA LEU A 216 -13.73 -3.35 -11.83
C LEU A 216 -14.52 -3.52 -13.13
N ASP A 217 -15.63 -2.79 -13.31
CA ASP A 217 -16.52 -2.92 -14.46
C ASP A 217 -15.85 -2.44 -15.77
N GLU A 218 -15.12 -1.31 -15.72
CA GLU A 218 -14.50 -0.75 -16.93
C GLU A 218 -13.23 -1.49 -17.36
N THR A 219 -12.51 -2.10 -16.41
CA THR A 219 -11.18 -2.66 -16.67
C THR A 219 -11.11 -4.18 -16.63
N ASN A 220 -12.09 -4.85 -16.00
CA ASN A 220 -12.08 -6.27 -15.66
C ASN A 220 -10.84 -6.69 -14.82
N CYS A 221 -10.19 -5.75 -14.11
CA CYS A 221 -9.10 -6.12 -13.20
C CYS A 221 -9.63 -7.01 -12.07
N ASP A 222 -8.74 -7.82 -11.50
CA ASP A 222 -9.12 -8.83 -10.52
C ASP A 222 -9.32 -8.23 -9.13
N PHE A 223 -8.56 -7.18 -8.81
CA PHE A 223 -8.56 -6.49 -7.52
C PHE A 223 -8.44 -4.97 -7.68
N VAL A 224 -8.90 -4.25 -6.66
CA VAL A 224 -8.76 -2.80 -6.53
C VAL A 224 -7.82 -2.48 -5.38
N MET A 225 -6.67 -1.88 -5.69
CA MET A 225 -5.71 -1.44 -4.69
C MET A 225 -6.00 0.01 -4.29
N ILE A 226 -6.13 0.25 -2.98
CA ILE A 226 -6.46 1.57 -2.45
C ILE A 226 -5.32 2.08 -1.59
N GLY A 227 -4.88 3.31 -1.85
CA GLY A 227 -3.90 4.01 -1.03
C GLY A 227 -4.54 5.19 -0.30
N ARG A 228 -4.41 6.39 -0.86
CA ARG A 228 -4.85 7.65 -0.23
C ARG A 228 -6.32 7.72 0.16
N GLY A 229 -7.18 6.93 -0.49
CA GLY A 229 -8.62 6.84 -0.14
C GLY A 229 -8.86 6.31 1.28
N LEU A 230 -7.91 5.55 1.85
CA LEU A 230 -8.01 4.97 3.19
C LEU A 230 -7.47 5.90 4.30
N LEU A 231 -6.85 7.02 3.97
CA LEU A 231 -6.29 7.94 4.97
C LEU A 231 -7.41 8.60 5.78
N GLY A 232 -7.48 8.26 7.06
CA GLY A 232 -8.55 8.65 7.97
C GLY A 232 -9.92 8.02 7.67
N ASN A 233 -9.98 7.10 6.71
CA ASN A 233 -11.21 6.42 6.31
C ASN A 233 -10.99 4.92 5.98
N PRO A 234 -10.52 4.10 6.92
CA PRO A 234 -10.35 2.66 6.67
C PRO A 234 -11.70 1.95 6.43
N TRP A 235 -12.82 2.52 6.87
CA TRP A 235 -14.19 2.01 6.62
C TRP A 235 -14.54 1.90 5.13
N LEU A 236 -13.84 2.63 4.26
CA LEU A 236 -14.02 2.52 2.81
C LEU A 236 -13.83 1.07 2.33
N ILE A 237 -12.99 0.27 2.99
CA ILE A 237 -12.80 -1.14 2.66
C ILE A 237 -14.11 -1.92 2.88
N LYS A 238 -14.70 -1.74 4.06
CA LYS A 238 -15.99 -2.37 4.41
C LYS A 238 -17.11 -1.87 3.49
N GLU A 239 -17.15 -0.56 3.21
CA GLU A 239 -18.13 0.06 2.29
C GLU A 239 -18.05 -0.57 0.89
N ILE A 240 -16.83 -0.80 0.38
CA ILE A 240 -16.64 -1.41 -0.94
C ILE A 240 -17.08 -2.88 -0.94
N ASN A 241 -16.67 -3.65 0.06
CA ASN A 241 -17.04 -5.07 0.14
C ASN A 241 -18.56 -5.24 0.19
N GLU A 242 -19.25 -4.53 1.10
CA GLU A 242 -20.72 -4.57 1.19
C GLU A 242 -21.41 -4.14 -0.10
N TYR A 243 -20.89 -3.11 -0.75
CA TYR A 243 -21.47 -2.64 -2.01
C TYR A 243 -21.26 -3.63 -3.16
N LEU A 244 -20.09 -4.27 -3.25
CA LEU A 244 -19.82 -5.26 -4.30
C LEU A 244 -20.56 -6.58 -4.08
N GLU A 245 -20.79 -7.00 -2.83
CA GLU A 245 -21.45 -8.25 -2.50
C GLU A 245 -22.99 -8.11 -2.49
N ASN A 246 -23.50 -7.05 -1.87
CA ASN A 246 -24.91 -6.90 -1.53
C ASN A 246 -25.58 -5.69 -2.20
N GLY A 247 -24.84 -4.83 -2.90
CA GLY A 247 -25.34 -3.58 -3.46
C GLY A 247 -25.68 -2.51 -2.42
N VAL A 248 -25.25 -2.70 -1.15
CA VAL A 248 -25.61 -1.83 -0.04
C VAL A 248 -24.51 -0.79 0.22
N VAL A 249 -24.90 0.47 0.27
CA VAL A 249 -24.03 1.57 0.72
C VAL A 249 -24.22 1.72 2.22
N ILE A 250 -23.16 1.44 2.99
CA ILE A 250 -23.21 1.57 4.45
C ILE A 250 -23.06 3.03 4.90
N ASP A 251 -23.54 3.33 6.09
CA ASP A 251 -23.40 4.66 6.69
C ASP A 251 -21.94 5.06 6.90
N LYS A 252 -21.68 6.35 6.78
CA LYS A 252 -20.36 6.91 7.08
C LYS A 252 -20.10 6.85 8.59
N PRO A 253 -18.82 6.67 9.01
CA PRO A 253 -18.48 6.67 10.41
C PRO A 253 -18.85 8.00 11.07
N THR A 254 -19.40 7.93 12.27
CA THR A 254 -19.64 9.07 13.14
C THR A 254 -18.33 9.70 13.59
N ASP A 255 -18.38 10.93 14.08
CA ASP A 255 -17.20 11.62 14.60
C ASP A 255 -16.61 10.90 15.82
N ILE A 256 -17.45 10.25 16.64
CA ILE A 256 -17.03 9.42 17.77
C ILE A 256 -16.25 8.19 17.27
N GLU A 257 -16.76 7.48 16.27
CA GLU A 257 -16.07 6.31 15.70
C GLU A 257 -14.72 6.68 15.08
N LYS A 258 -14.60 7.85 14.45
CA LYS A 258 -13.31 8.33 13.91
C LYS A 258 -12.28 8.58 15.03
N ILE A 259 -12.72 9.16 16.16
CA ILE A 259 -11.85 9.36 17.32
C ILE A 259 -11.45 8.01 17.94
N ASP A 260 -12.39 7.08 18.08
CA ASP A 260 -12.12 5.74 18.60
C ASP A 260 -11.13 4.97 17.70
N MET A 261 -11.26 5.10 16.38
CA MET A 261 -10.31 4.53 15.45
C MET A 261 -8.91 5.16 15.59
N CYS A 262 -8.84 6.48 15.83
CA CYS A 262 -7.57 7.16 16.08
C CYS A 262 -6.91 6.65 17.37
N LEU A 263 -7.69 6.46 18.44
CA LEU A 263 -7.24 5.87 19.71
C LEU A 263 -6.79 4.42 19.53
N LYS A 264 -7.55 3.60 18.78
CA LYS A 264 -7.15 2.23 18.43
C LYS A 264 -5.84 2.22 17.66
N HIS A 265 -5.67 3.10 16.68
CA HIS A 265 -4.43 3.20 15.88
C HIS A 265 -3.24 3.53 16.77
N LEU A 266 -3.40 4.50 17.69
CA LEU A 266 -2.34 4.84 18.64
C LEU A 266 -1.99 3.65 19.55
N SER A 267 -2.97 2.92 20.06
CA SER A 267 -2.73 1.73 20.89
C SER A 267 -1.99 0.63 20.15
N LEU A 268 -2.30 0.42 18.86
CA LEU A 268 -1.57 -0.54 18.02
C LEU A 268 -0.12 -0.12 17.76
N LEU A 269 0.15 1.19 17.62
CA LEU A 269 1.53 1.70 17.50
C LEU A 269 2.36 1.43 18.76
N GLU A 270 1.76 1.54 19.94
CA GLU A 270 2.44 1.29 21.23
C GLU A 270 2.88 -0.17 21.39
N GLU A 271 2.33 -1.11 20.63
CA GLU A 271 2.69 -2.52 20.73
C GLU A 271 4.09 -2.82 20.17
N PHE A 272 4.58 -2.03 19.20
CA PHE A 272 5.84 -2.31 18.51
C PHE A 272 6.76 -1.09 18.36
N GLU A 273 6.27 0.12 18.62
CA GLU A 273 7.06 1.34 18.51
C GLU A 273 7.40 1.92 19.88
N CYS A 274 8.57 2.55 20.00
CA CYS A 274 8.84 3.39 21.17
C CYS A 274 7.92 4.61 21.19
N GLU A 275 7.66 5.19 22.39
CA GLU A 275 6.77 6.33 22.57
C GLU A 275 7.04 7.48 21.57
N LYS A 276 8.32 7.84 21.39
CA LYS A 276 8.71 8.90 20.47
C LYS A 276 8.28 8.62 19.04
N GLN A 277 8.43 7.38 18.56
CA GLN A 277 8.10 7.01 17.19
C GLN A 277 6.58 6.91 17.03
N ALA A 278 5.87 6.29 17.98
CA ALA A 278 4.40 6.21 17.98
C ALA A 278 3.75 7.60 17.93
N VAL A 279 4.28 8.57 18.70
CA VAL A 279 3.82 9.98 18.66
C VAL A 279 4.07 10.62 17.30
N LEU A 280 5.21 10.35 16.66
CA LEU A 280 5.50 10.92 15.34
C LEU A 280 4.58 10.36 14.25
N GLU A 281 4.33 9.06 14.28
CA GLU A 281 3.51 8.38 13.28
C GLU A 281 2.03 8.74 13.41
N ILE A 282 1.49 8.70 14.64
CA ILE A 282 0.07 9.01 14.82
C ILE A 282 -0.29 10.45 14.43
N ARG A 283 0.62 11.40 14.50
CA ARG A 283 0.37 12.79 14.07
C ARG A 283 -0.12 12.88 12.64
N SER A 284 0.47 12.11 11.73
CA SER A 284 0.02 12.07 10.33
C SER A 284 -1.43 11.59 10.24
N HIS A 285 -1.77 10.54 10.99
CA HIS A 285 -3.10 9.93 10.98
C HIS A 285 -4.16 10.78 11.70
N VAL A 286 -3.81 11.43 12.81
CA VAL A 286 -4.69 12.39 13.52
C VAL A 286 -5.22 13.46 12.58
N GLY A 287 -4.35 14.00 11.69
CA GLY A 287 -4.75 15.00 10.72
C GLY A 287 -5.89 14.55 9.81
N TRP A 288 -5.91 13.28 9.45
CA TRP A 288 -6.93 12.66 8.59
C TRP A 288 -8.16 12.20 9.37
N TYR A 289 -8.00 11.47 10.48
CA TYR A 289 -9.13 11.00 11.31
C TYR A 289 -10.00 12.15 11.82
N LEU A 290 -9.38 13.23 12.30
CA LEU A 290 -10.10 14.36 12.87
C LEU A 290 -10.55 15.40 11.83
N LYS A 291 -10.46 15.08 10.53
CA LYS A 291 -10.90 16.00 9.48
C LYS A 291 -12.43 16.17 9.52
N GLY A 292 -12.88 17.43 9.63
CA GLY A 292 -14.30 17.79 9.62
C GLY A 292 -14.98 17.71 10.98
N ILE A 293 -14.33 17.19 12.03
CA ILE A 293 -14.89 17.13 13.39
C ILE A 293 -14.91 18.53 14.02
N LYS A 294 -16.04 18.88 14.64
CA LYS A 294 -16.22 20.15 15.37
C LYS A 294 -15.16 20.29 16.47
N ASN A 295 -14.58 21.46 16.63
CA ASN A 295 -13.54 21.79 17.63
C ASN A 295 -12.22 21.02 17.51
N ALA A 296 -12.03 20.14 16.55
CA ALA A 296 -10.83 19.31 16.40
C ALA A 296 -9.57 20.12 16.02
N ASN A 297 -9.68 21.34 15.48
CA ASN A 297 -8.50 22.09 15.02
C ASN A 297 -7.53 22.43 16.16
N LEU A 298 -8.04 22.87 17.31
CA LEU A 298 -7.21 23.15 18.49
C LEU A 298 -6.56 21.87 19.03
N VAL A 299 -7.32 20.78 19.08
CA VAL A 299 -6.84 19.45 19.51
C VAL A 299 -5.71 18.98 18.61
N LYS A 300 -5.88 19.06 17.29
CA LYS A 300 -4.79 18.73 16.32
C LYS A 300 -3.53 19.55 16.57
N GLN A 301 -3.65 20.87 16.73
CA GLN A 301 -2.51 21.74 17.01
C GLN A 301 -1.76 21.37 18.29
N ASN A 302 -2.48 21.00 19.34
CA ASN A 302 -1.89 20.56 20.61
C ASN A 302 -1.22 19.20 20.47
N ILE A 303 -1.85 18.24 19.78
CA ILE A 303 -1.25 16.92 19.49
C ILE A 303 0.04 17.04 18.69
N PHE A 304 0.12 17.98 17.74
CA PHE A 304 1.36 18.22 16.98
C PHE A 304 2.52 18.78 17.84
N LYS A 305 2.24 19.36 19.00
CA LYS A 305 3.23 19.93 19.91
C LYS A 305 3.68 18.96 21.00
N THR A 306 2.76 18.10 21.50
CA THR A 306 3.10 17.18 22.60
C THR A 306 3.98 16.03 22.14
N LYS A 307 4.81 15.50 23.07
CA LYS A 307 5.64 14.33 22.88
C LYS A 307 5.18 13.13 23.73
N ASN A 308 4.05 13.29 24.42
CA ASN A 308 3.54 12.33 25.39
C ASN A 308 2.27 11.65 24.86
N ILE A 309 2.27 10.33 24.84
CA ILE A 309 1.14 9.52 24.35
C ILE A 309 -0.11 9.68 25.24
N ASN A 310 0.06 9.74 26.55
CA ASN A 310 -1.07 9.87 27.47
C ASN A 310 -1.78 11.22 27.32
N GLU A 311 -1.02 12.29 27.01
CA GLU A 311 -1.62 13.58 26.67
C GLU A 311 -2.44 13.50 25.36
N ILE A 312 -1.94 12.78 24.34
CA ILE A 312 -2.68 12.57 23.10
C ILE A 312 -3.99 11.82 23.39
N LYS A 313 -3.93 10.72 24.13
CA LYS A 313 -5.10 9.94 24.53
C LYS A 313 -6.12 10.79 25.32
N ARG A 314 -5.64 11.60 26.28
CA ARG A 314 -6.48 12.51 27.04
C ARG A 314 -7.20 13.52 26.14
N MET A 315 -6.46 14.21 25.27
CA MET A 315 -7.03 15.20 24.34
C MET A 315 -8.07 14.59 23.39
N LEU A 316 -7.84 13.39 22.90
CA LEU A 316 -8.79 12.68 22.03
C LEU A 316 -10.06 12.29 22.80
N ASN A 317 -9.93 11.81 24.05
CA ASN A 317 -11.09 11.46 24.89
C ASN A 317 -11.89 12.72 25.30
N GLU A 318 -11.24 13.81 25.67
CA GLU A 318 -11.91 15.09 25.97
C GLU A 318 -12.69 15.60 24.74
N LEU A 319 -12.11 15.50 23.54
CA LEU A 319 -12.81 15.85 22.30
C LEU A 319 -14.03 14.94 22.10
N LYS A 320 -13.87 13.63 22.27
CA LYS A 320 -14.96 12.65 22.16
C LYS A 320 -16.11 12.96 23.13
N ASP A 321 -15.79 13.27 24.38
CA ASP A 321 -16.81 13.59 25.40
C ASP A 321 -17.55 14.88 25.09
N SER A 322 -16.90 15.86 24.45
CA SER A 322 -17.54 17.11 24.01
C SER A 322 -18.54 16.94 22.85
N LEU A 323 -18.59 15.75 22.22
CA LEU A 323 -19.50 15.43 21.10
C LEU A 323 -20.73 14.62 21.53
N LYS A 324 -20.75 14.14 22.78
CA LYS A 324 -21.90 13.47 23.39
C LYS A 324 -22.95 14.49 23.82
#